data_113f03bb8f06e124ce90492b26fb8d28
#
_entry.id   113f03bb8f06e124ce90492b26fb8d28
#
_cell.length_a   1.000
_cell.length_b   1.000
_cell.length_c   1.000
_cell.angle_alpha   90.00
_cell.angle_beta   90.00
_cell.angle_gamma   90.00
#
_symmetry.space_group_name_H-M   'P 1'
#
loop_
_entity.id
_entity.type
_entity.pdbx_description
1 polymer ?
#
loop_
_entity_poly.entity_id
_entity_poly.type
_entity_poly.pdbx_seq_one_letter_code
_entity_poly.pdbx_strand_id
1 'polypeptide(L)'
;MKVEVYSDGSGTTAKTPAGYGFVVVIDGVNSYEGSGHLETGTNNDAELQGAIEGLDSLHYHFEPEELTEVWLVSDSEIILGWADGTRAFLQENKIVKYQQLRNMMAEFNAKTRWVPGHKGEEHNERCDKLANAARKQEVI
;
A
#
# COMPACT_ATOMS: atom_id res chain seq x y z
N MET A 1 3.00 -10.26 17.27
CA MET A 1 2.99 -8.79 17.24
C MET A 1 2.00 -8.28 16.20
N LYS A 2 1.49 -7.10 16.44
CA LYS A 2 0.56 -6.43 15.53
C LYS A 2 1.34 -5.58 14.53
N VAL A 3 1.12 -5.83 13.25
CA VAL A 3 1.78 -5.08 12.16
C VAL A 3 0.72 -4.36 11.33
N GLU A 4 0.92 -3.07 11.15
CA GLU A 4 0.05 -2.25 10.29
C GLU A 4 0.86 -1.73 9.12
N VAL A 5 0.40 -2.05 7.90
CA VAL A 5 1.02 -1.58 6.66
C VAL A 5 0.14 -0.46 6.12
N TYR A 6 0.61 0.77 6.26
CA TYR A 6 -0.01 1.93 5.65
C TYR A 6 0.53 2.10 4.24
N SER A 7 -0.31 2.40 3.29
CA SER A 7 0.11 2.63 1.91
C SER A 7 -0.70 3.74 1.25
N ASP A 8 -0.10 4.40 0.26
CA ASP A 8 -0.74 5.44 -0.52
C ASP A 8 -0.10 5.49 -1.91
N GLY A 9 -0.80 6.09 -2.85
CA GLY A 9 -0.33 6.27 -4.21
C GLY A 9 -0.59 7.69 -4.70
N SER A 10 0.21 8.13 -5.66
CA SER A 10 0.08 9.43 -6.29
C SER A 10 0.25 9.28 -7.79
N GLY A 11 -0.76 9.67 -8.54
CA GLY A 11 -0.73 9.62 -10.00
C GLY A 11 -1.90 10.40 -10.57
N THR A 12 -1.86 10.64 -11.88
CA THR A 12 -2.92 11.39 -12.57
C THR A 12 -3.50 10.58 -13.72
N THR A 13 -2.76 10.42 -14.82
CA THR A 13 -3.25 9.68 -15.98
C THR A 13 -2.42 8.41 -16.18
N ALA A 14 -2.95 7.48 -17.00
CA ALA A 14 -2.24 6.24 -17.33
C ALA A 14 -0.95 6.47 -18.13
N LYS A 15 -0.70 7.70 -18.60
CA LYS A 15 0.45 8.02 -19.46
C LYS A 15 1.49 8.91 -18.77
N THR A 16 1.27 9.26 -17.51
CA THR A 16 2.17 10.15 -16.76
C THR A 16 2.76 9.41 -15.56
N PRO A 17 3.89 9.90 -15.02
CA PRO A 17 4.53 9.25 -13.87
C PRO A 17 3.62 9.14 -12.64
N ALA A 18 3.86 8.10 -11.85
CA ALA A 18 3.18 7.88 -10.60
C ALA A 18 4.19 7.45 -9.54
N GLY A 19 3.78 7.41 -8.29
CA GLY A 19 4.61 6.97 -7.20
C GLY A 19 3.78 6.38 -6.08
N TYR A 20 4.41 5.57 -5.25
CA TYR A 20 3.76 5.00 -4.06
C TYR A 20 4.65 5.15 -2.85
N GLY A 21 4.03 5.08 -1.68
CA GLY A 21 4.74 5.05 -0.42
C GLY A 21 4.04 4.13 0.56
N PHE A 22 4.82 3.55 1.47
CA PHE A 22 4.26 2.75 2.56
C PHE A 22 5.05 2.97 3.84
N VAL A 23 4.36 2.79 4.96
CA VAL A 23 4.94 2.87 6.30
C VAL A 23 4.49 1.64 7.06
N VAL A 24 5.43 0.94 7.69
CA VAL A 24 5.13 -0.24 8.51
C VAL A 24 5.28 0.11 9.97
N VAL A 25 4.20 -0.12 10.72
CA VAL A 25 4.10 0.18 12.14
C VAL A 25 3.96 -1.13 12.91
N ILE A 26 4.84 -1.35 13.89
CA ILE A 26 4.88 -2.55 14.70
C ILE A 26 4.49 -2.20 16.12
N ASP A 27 3.40 -2.82 16.62
CA ASP A 27 2.89 -2.59 17.98
C ASP A 27 2.78 -1.09 18.32
N GLY A 28 2.31 -0.30 17.33
CA GLY A 28 2.10 1.14 17.47
C GLY A 28 3.34 2.01 17.27
N VAL A 29 4.49 1.42 16.97
CA VAL A 29 5.74 2.16 16.77
C VAL A 29 6.14 2.11 15.30
N ASN A 30 6.40 3.28 14.70
CA ASN A 30 6.87 3.37 13.33
C ASN A 30 8.22 2.64 13.20
N SER A 31 8.29 1.66 12.31
CA SER A 31 9.43 0.76 12.19
C SER A 31 10.28 1.04 10.96
N TYR A 32 9.67 1.07 9.77
CA TYR A 32 10.37 1.36 8.53
C TYR A 32 9.38 1.84 7.47
N GLU A 33 9.91 2.38 6.39
CA GLU A 33 9.11 2.89 5.29
C GLU A 33 9.78 2.59 3.96
N GLY A 34 9.02 2.71 2.87
CA GLY A 34 9.53 2.54 1.53
C GLY A 34 8.70 3.33 0.53
N SER A 35 9.25 3.47 -0.66
CA SER A 35 8.57 4.16 -1.76
C SER A 35 9.10 3.68 -3.10
N GLY A 36 8.38 3.97 -4.17
CA GLY A 36 8.82 3.63 -5.51
C GLY A 36 8.18 4.48 -6.58
N HIS A 37 8.89 4.61 -7.69
CA HIS A 37 8.47 5.37 -8.86
C HIS A 37 7.92 4.44 -9.93
N LEU A 38 6.81 4.85 -10.54
CA LEU A 38 6.27 4.20 -11.73
C LEU A 38 6.45 5.16 -12.90
N GLU A 39 7.01 4.69 -14.00
CA GLU A 39 7.19 5.52 -15.18
C GLU A 39 5.86 6.07 -15.68
N THR A 40 4.82 5.26 -15.63
CA THR A 40 3.44 5.67 -15.93
C THR A 40 2.46 4.93 -15.03
N GLY A 41 1.37 5.59 -14.69
CA GLY A 41 0.29 4.95 -13.95
C GLY A 41 -0.73 5.95 -13.42
N THR A 42 -1.93 5.47 -13.24
CA THR A 42 -3.00 6.23 -12.57
C THR A 42 -2.77 6.23 -11.06
N ASN A 43 -3.56 7.02 -10.36
CA ASN A 43 -3.56 7.02 -8.90
C ASN A 43 -3.85 5.61 -8.36
N ASN A 44 -4.83 4.92 -8.93
CA ASN A 44 -5.17 3.56 -8.50
C ASN A 44 -4.07 2.55 -8.81
N ASP A 45 -3.35 2.70 -9.93
CA ASP A 45 -2.20 1.85 -10.25
C ASP A 45 -1.12 1.99 -9.17
N ALA A 46 -0.83 3.24 -8.78
CA ALA A 46 0.17 3.53 -7.76
C ALA A 46 -0.27 3.00 -6.39
N GLU A 47 -1.53 3.15 -6.03
CA GLU A 47 -2.06 2.65 -4.77
C GLU A 47 -2.01 1.13 -4.70
N LEU A 48 -2.34 0.45 -5.79
CA LEU A 48 -2.24 -1.01 -5.87
C LEU A 48 -0.80 -1.46 -5.69
N GLN A 49 0.14 -0.82 -6.39
CA GLN A 49 1.57 -1.16 -6.27
C GLN A 49 2.08 -0.91 -4.85
N GLY A 50 1.67 0.21 -4.24
CA GLY A 50 2.08 0.54 -2.87
C GLY A 50 1.61 -0.49 -1.84
N ALA A 51 0.38 -0.96 -1.97
CA ALA A 51 -0.15 -2.00 -1.10
C ALA A 51 0.62 -3.32 -1.27
N ILE A 52 0.91 -3.70 -2.52
CA ILE A 52 1.68 -4.92 -2.82
C ILE A 52 3.09 -4.82 -2.22
N GLU A 53 3.80 -3.72 -2.48
CA GLU A 53 5.18 -3.55 -2.01
C GLU A 53 5.26 -3.46 -0.49
N GLY A 54 4.28 -2.79 0.13
CA GLY A 54 4.22 -2.71 1.58
C GLY A 54 4.02 -4.06 2.24
N LEU A 55 3.09 -4.87 1.74
CA LEU A 55 2.87 -6.22 2.24
C LEU A 55 4.06 -7.13 1.93
N ASP A 56 4.62 -7.03 0.72
CA ASP A 56 5.76 -7.85 0.33
C ASP A 56 6.98 -7.59 1.22
N SER A 57 7.15 -6.36 1.70
CA SER A 57 8.26 -6.01 2.59
C SER A 57 8.29 -6.86 3.87
N LEU A 58 7.14 -7.37 4.29
CA LEU A 58 7.05 -8.20 5.48
C LEU A 58 7.85 -9.51 5.34
N HIS A 59 7.99 -10.03 4.11
CA HIS A 59 8.79 -11.23 3.85
C HIS A 59 10.27 -11.05 4.19
N TYR A 60 10.77 -9.81 4.09
CA TYR A 60 12.19 -9.51 4.27
C TYR A 60 12.53 -9.08 5.69
N HIS A 61 11.56 -8.67 6.47
CA HIS A 61 11.78 -8.08 7.79
C HIS A 61 11.32 -8.95 8.94
N PHE A 62 10.51 -9.98 8.68
CA PHE A 62 9.90 -10.81 9.73
C PHE A 62 9.93 -12.27 9.37
N GLU A 63 10.02 -13.11 10.41
CA GLU A 63 9.71 -14.53 10.27
C GLU A 63 8.19 -14.72 10.29
N PRO A 64 7.64 -15.69 9.55
CA PRO A 64 6.18 -15.87 9.47
C PRO A 64 5.48 -15.98 10.82
N GLU A 65 6.10 -16.65 11.78
CA GLU A 65 5.51 -16.85 13.11
C GLU A 65 5.43 -15.57 13.95
N GLU A 66 6.17 -14.52 13.59
CA GLU A 66 6.10 -13.22 14.26
C GLU A 66 4.85 -12.43 13.86
N LEU A 67 4.30 -12.72 12.69
CA LEU A 67 3.20 -11.97 12.08
C LEU A 67 1.84 -12.50 12.54
N THR A 68 1.48 -12.24 13.79
CA THR A 68 0.25 -12.77 14.38
C THR A 68 -0.98 -11.94 14.05
N GLU A 69 -0.80 -10.66 13.75
CA GLU A 69 -1.89 -9.77 13.35
C GLU A 69 -1.35 -8.76 12.33
N VAL A 70 -1.89 -8.80 11.11
CA VAL A 70 -1.47 -7.92 10.02
C VAL A 70 -2.67 -7.14 9.49
N TRP A 71 -2.47 -5.83 9.32
CA TRP A 71 -3.48 -4.92 8.77
C TRP A 71 -2.93 -4.19 7.57
N LEU A 72 -3.74 -4.07 6.53
CA LEU A 72 -3.51 -3.11 5.44
C LEU A 72 -4.37 -1.88 5.70
N VAL A 73 -3.74 -0.73 5.82
CA VAL A 73 -4.39 0.53 6.18
C VAL A 73 -4.23 1.52 5.03
N SER A 74 -5.33 2.10 4.56
CA SER A 74 -5.32 3.02 3.42
C SER A 74 -6.49 4.01 3.53
N ASP A 75 -6.36 5.14 2.85
CA ASP A 75 -7.46 6.08 2.67
C ASP A 75 -8.28 5.77 1.41
N SER A 76 -7.89 4.76 0.65
CA SER A 76 -8.60 4.34 -0.56
C SER A 76 -9.52 3.17 -0.28
N GLU A 77 -10.82 3.42 -0.31
CA GLU A 77 -11.83 2.36 -0.19
C GLU A 77 -11.75 1.37 -1.36
N ILE A 78 -11.33 1.85 -2.53
CA ILE A 78 -11.18 1.01 -3.73
C ILE A 78 -10.09 -0.05 -3.48
N ILE A 79 -8.92 0.38 -3.02
CA ILE A 79 -7.80 -0.54 -2.75
C ILE A 79 -8.16 -1.53 -1.66
N LEU A 80 -8.77 -1.06 -0.58
CA LEU A 80 -9.18 -1.95 0.51
C LEU A 80 -10.23 -2.96 0.07
N GLY A 81 -11.18 -2.55 -0.77
CA GLY A 81 -12.19 -3.45 -1.32
C GLY A 81 -11.59 -4.50 -2.26
N TRP A 82 -10.58 -4.13 -3.04
CA TRP A 82 -9.82 -5.08 -3.85
C TRP A 82 -9.04 -6.05 -2.97
N ALA A 83 -8.42 -5.53 -1.93
CA ALA A 83 -7.59 -6.34 -1.03
C ALA A 83 -8.41 -7.40 -0.29
N ASP A 84 -9.58 -7.05 0.23
CA ASP A 84 -10.41 -7.98 0.99
C ASP A 84 -11.43 -8.76 0.12
N GLY A 85 -11.47 -8.48 -1.18
CA GLY A 85 -12.34 -9.18 -2.12
C GLY A 85 -13.79 -8.71 -2.13
N THR A 86 -14.13 -7.63 -1.43
CA THR A 86 -15.51 -7.11 -1.39
C THR A 86 -15.84 -6.24 -2.60
N ARG A 87 -14.83 -5.83 -3.37
CA ARG A 87 -14.99 -5.01 -4.57
C ARG A 87 -14.48 -5.76 -5.79
N ALA A 88 -15.28 -5.81 -6.86
CA ALA A 88 -14.88 -6.45 -8.10
C ALA A 88 -13.71 -5.73 -8.76
N PHE A 89 -12.74 -6.49 -9.25
CA PHE A 89 -11.60 -5.97 -9.99
C PHE A 89 -11.87 -6.15 -11.49
N LEU A 90 -11.98 -5.04 -12.22
CA LEU A 90 -12.39 -5.05 -13.62
C LEU A 90 -11.27 -4.71 -14.62
N GLN A 91 -10.04 -4.54 -14.14
CA GLN A 91 -8.91 -4.16 -15.00
C GLN A 91 -8.13 -5.42 -15.42
N GLU A 92 -8.54 -6.07 -16.49
CA GLU A 92 -7.92 -7.32 -16.95
C GLU A 92 -6.42 -7.22 -17.16
N ASN A 93 -5.93 -6.07 -17.65
CA ASN A 93 -4.50 -5.85 -17.89
C ASN A 93 -3.67 -5.73 -16.59
N LYS A 94 -4.32 -5.65 -15.44
CA LYS A 94 -3.67 -5.56 -14.13
C LYS A 94 -3.97 -6.77 -13.26
N ILE A 95 -4.54 -7.83 -13.83
CA ILE A 95 -5.01 -8.98 -13.08
C ILE A 95 -3.90 -9.67 -12.27
N VAL A 96 -2.68 -9.72 -12.81
CA VAL A 96 -1.55 -10.34 -12.11
C VAL A 96 -1.22 -9.60 -10.82
N LYS A 97 -1.20 -8.27 -10.86
CA LYS A 97 -0.97 -7.45 -9.65
C LYS A 97 -2.09 -7.61 -8.64
N TYR A 98 -3.33 -7.63 -9.12
CA TYR A 98 -4.47 -7.90 -8.25
C TYR A 98 -4.35 -9.26 -7.56
N GLN A 99 -3.96 -10.29 -8.29
CA GLN A 99 -3.77 -11.63 -7.74
C GLN A 99 -2.64 -11.64 -6.70
N GLN A 100 -1.55 -10.91 -6.95
CA GLN A 100 -0.46 -10.75 -5.98
C GLN A 100 -0.98 -10.16 -4.67
N LEU A 101 -1.78 -9.10 -4.76
CA LEU A 101 -2.37 -8.48 -3.57
C LEU A 101 -3.25 -9.47 -2.81
N ARG A 102 -4.14 -10.16 -3.52
CA ARG A 102 -5.04 -11.14 -2.90
C ARG A 102 -4.28 -12.29 -2.25
N ASN A 103 -3.23 -12.78 -2.91
CA ASN A 103 -2.42 -13.87 -2.39
C ASN A 103 -1.70 -13.45 -1.09
N MET A 104 -1.16 -12.25 -1.04
CA MET A 104 -0.50 -11.75 0.18
C MET A 104 -1.48 -11.48 1.31
N MET A 105 -2.66 -10.96 0.99
CA MET A 105 -3.71 -10.78 1.98
C MET A 105 -4.09 -12.12 2.62
N ALA A 106 -4.18 -13.17 1.82
CA ALA A 106 -4.46 -14.52 2.32
C ALA A 106 -3.29 -15.10 3.11
N GLU A 107 -2.08 -14.95 2.58
CA GLU A 107 -0.85 -15.46 3.22
C GLU A 107 -0.69 -14.91 4.63
N PHE A 108 -0.84 -13.60 4.80
CA PHE A 108 -0.69 -12.94 6.09
C PHE A 108 -1.96 -12.94 6.92
N ASN A 109 -3.05 -13.49 6.40
CA ASN A 109 -4.39 -13.37 7.00
C ASN A 109 -4.69 -11.91 7.37
N ALA A 110 -4.38 -11.02 6.44
CA ALA A 110 -4.44 -9.59 6.68
C ALA A 110 -5.87 -9.06 6.68
N LYS A 111 -6.12 -8.10 7.55
CA LYS A 111 -7.38 -7.35 7.63
C LYS A 111 -7.19 -5.98 7.02
N THR A 112 -8.28 -5.30 6.71
CA THR A 112 -8.25 -3.96 6.15
C THR A 112 -8.77 -2.95 7.14
N ARG A 113 -8.21 -1.73 7.11
CA ARG A 113 -8.70 -0.60 7.90
C ARG A 113 -8.62 0.67 7.07
N TRP A 114 -9.74 1.37 6.98
CA TRP A 114 -9.81 2.65 6.30
C TRP A 114 -9.46 3.79 7.26
N VAL A 115 -8.71 4.77 6.76
CA VAL A 115 -8.43 6.02 7.47
C VAL A 115 -8.78 7.19 6.54
N PRO A 116 -9.23 8.33 7.09
CA PRO A 116 -9.51 9.49 6.25
C PRO A 116 -8.24 10.09 5.66
N GLY A 117 -8.27 10.42 4.37
CA GLY A 117 -7.16 11.09 3.70
C GLY A 117 -7.06 12.55 4.13
N HIS A 118 -5.83 13.06 4.27
CA HIS A 118 -5.55 14.47 4.59
C HIS A 118 -6.23 14.97 5.87
N LYS A 119 -6.43 14.10 6.86
CA LYS A 119 -7.17 14.39 8.09
C LYS A 119 -6.32 14.23 9.35
N GLY A 120 -5.01 14.44 9.27
CA GLY A 120 -4.15 14.39 10.44
C GLY A 120 -3.75 12.99 10.87
N GLU A 121 -3.98 11.98 10.06
CA GLU A 121 -3.45 10.65 10.32
C GLU A 121 -1.97 10.62 9.95
N GLU A 122 -1.11 10.56 10.96
CA GLU A 122 0.35 10.73 10.81
C GLU A 122 0.96 9.79 9.75
N HIS A 123 0.64 8.51 9.83
CA HIS A 123 1.27 7.52 8.94
C HIS A 123 0.71 7.61 7.53
N ASN A 124 -0.57 7.91 7.39
CA ASN A 124 -1.18 8.13 6.08
C ASN A 124 -0.60 9.37 5.40
N GLU A 125 -0.40 10.45 6.15
CA GLU A 125 0.23 11.67 5.62
C GLU A 125 1.67 11.41 5.21
N ARG A 126 2.41 10.59 5.97
CA ARG A 126 3.77 10.21 5.59
C ARG A 126 3.79 9.42 4.29
N CYS A 127 2.86 8.48 4.12
CA CYS A 127 2.72 7.72 2.87
C CYS A 127 2.44 8.66 1.69
N ASP A 128 1.58 9.65 1.87
CA ASP A 128 1.27 10.63 0.83
C ASP A 128 2.52 11.41 0.41
N LYS A 129 3.34 11.86 1.37
CA LYS A 129 4.59 12.55 1.08
C LYS A 129 5.57 11.66 0.32
N LEU A 130 5.72 10.41 0.77
CA LEU A 130 6.58 9.44 0.10
C LEU A 130 6.11 9.19 -1.34
N ALA A 131 4.82 9.02 -1.54
CA ALA A 131 4.24 8.77 -2.86
C ALA A 131 4.45 9.96 -3.81
N ASN A 132 4.22 11.18 -3.33
CA ASN A 132 4.41 12.39 -4.14
C ASN A 132 5.88 12.60 -4.49
N ALA A 133 6.78 12.40 -3.54
CA ALA A 133 8.23 12.53 -3.80
C ALA A 133 8.69 11.47 -4.81
N ALA A 134 8.22 10.23 -4.68
CA ALA A 134 8.55 9.16 -5.60
C ALA A 134 8.02 9.43 -7.01
N ARG A 135 6.79 9.96 -7.12
CA ARG A 135 6.20 10.34 -8.42
C ARG A 135 7.06 11.38 -9.13
N LYS A 136 7.56 12.36 -8.38
CA LYS A 136 8.37 13.46 -8.90
C LYS A 136 9.87 13.12 -8.96
N GLN A 137 10.27 11.97 -8.45
CA GLN A 137 11.67 11.55 -8.29
C GLN A 137 12.49 12.54 -7.45
N GLU A 138 11.88 13.05 -6.39
CA GLU A 138 12.53 13.95 -5.45
C GLU A 138 13.08 13.16 -4.26
N VAL A 139 14.17 13.67 -3.67
CA VAL A 139 14.70 13.15 -2.40
C VAL A 139 13.87 13.71 -1.26
N ILE A 140 13.55 12.86 -0.30
CA ILE A 140 12.71 13.27 0.83
C ILE A 140 13.40 12.98 2.17
#